data_af450b4be29fc7cb71383aef7ae22ca8
#
_entry.id   af450b4be29fc7cb71383aef7ae22ca8
#
_cell.length_a   1.000
_cell.length_b   1.000
_cell.length_c   1.000
_cell.angle_alpha   90.00
_cell.angle_beta   90.00
_cell.angle_gamma   90.00
#
_symmetry.space_group_name_H-M   'P 1'
#
loop_
_entity.id
_entity.type
_entity.pdbx_description
1 polymer ?
#
loop_
_entity_poly.entity_id
_entity_poly.type
_entity_poly.pdbx_seq_one_letter_code
_entity_poly.pdbx_strand_id
1 'polypeptide(L)'
;TSDNTFLYENAIDELNSMLNIYNDKYLLYPVLYFYGFGNGILFKALLQNKNHQHIVVFEKELEIIKIMLHLMDFSQELKENKLIILDVNSLEFQDYYDLCSSNPFFGFSRTYFLELSSDYYEKDKEEILNLNNNLIDKFKNAILSSGNDSKDVLQGIEQLIYNLPKMITHTAYQDLLKKRENLSDTAIIVSTGPSLTKQLPILKKYANKATIISADSSYPILAKHDIKPDYVVSLERILLTSEFFNNNFGDFDKDILFITTHLTHPQTIKNLEKNNRNFMLAYRGSEFIKYLKIKNFGELSEGHSVANVAYGLAVFLRHKNIIFIGQDLAYSDDGFSHTKDYRNLNKHEGHYERDFGHFRTIAYGGVGFVESSFYWSLFRFFLEKRIYITNQSGFCNTYNCTEGGARIEGTIEKPFKEMCETLLKNNLNKNFPKIVPLSSHKQNELLLKCYYKIIKSINHCKTFKKELLKSYNHIQESFSNLNLISNLDEGKEILNYLIQEIDKTKFKLEDEKMLDLYEILNPILTQFELNLARIYVLNPKTSEDSYNKSLLWVKEHIEFFKMIYTHIKAQEKALIKNITPLENELTQRNLEKYKRKINAKYNF
;
A
#
# COMPACT_ATOMS: atom_id res chain seq x y z
N THR A 1 30.30 24.51 20.27
CA THR A 1 29.46 24.73 19.09
C THR A 1 30.10 25.76 18.15
N SER A 2 29.70 25.79 16.88
CA SER A 2 30.23 26.70 15.86
C SER A 2 29.96 28.16 16.16
N ASP A 3 28.93 28.46 16.94
CA ASP A 3 28.49 29.80 17.35
C ASP A 3 28.93 30.19 18.77
N ASN A 4 29.82 29.43 19.38
CA ASN A 4 30.32 29.62 20.75
C ASN A 4 29.24 29.48 21.86
N THR A 5 28.10 28.84 21.57
CA THR A 5 27.10 28.53 22.61
C THR A 5 27.41 27.19 23.28
N PHE A 6 26.91 26.98 24.49
CA PHE A 6 27.03 25.72 25.19
C PHE A 6 25.93 24.74 24.72
N LEU A 7 26.26 23.47 24.61
CA LEU A 7 25.25 22.41 24.35
C LEU A 7 24.35 22.16 25.54
N TYR A 8 24.85 22.44 26.73
CA TYR A 8 24.16 22.24 28.02
C TYR A 8 24.50 23.42 28.95
N GLU A 9 23.52 23.94 29.66
CA GLU A 9 23.75 24.90 30.74
C GLU A 9 24.27 24.20 31.99
N ASN A 10 23.61 23.06 32.36
CA ASN A 10 24.04 22.15 33.42
C ASN A 10 23.95 20.71 32.94
N ALA A 11 24.99 20.21 32.31
CA ALA A 11 25.02 18.89 31.65
C ALA A 11 24.69 17.71 32.58
N ILE A 12 25.03 17.80 33.87
CA ILE A 12 24.78 16.72 34.84
C ILE A 12 23.31 16.68 35.24
N ASP A 13 22.72 17.84 35.56
CA ASP A 13 21.32 17.91 35.99
C ASP A 13 20.36 17.60 34.83
N GLU A 14 20.66 18.12 33.64
CA GLU A 14 19.90 17.80 32.42
C GLU A 14 19.93 16.28 32.11
N LEU A 15 21.12 15.67 32.14
CA LEU A 15 21.27 14.23 31.93
C LEU A 15 20.49 13.42 32.98
N ASN A 16 20.62 13.75 34.25
CA ASN A 16 19.93 13.05 35.33
C ASN A 16 18.41 13.19 35.20
N SER A 17 17.93 14.38 34.84
CA SER A 17 16.50 14.64 34.63
C SER A 17 15.96 13.76 33.50
N MET A 18 16.64 13.74 32.36
CA MET A 18 16.23 12.91 31.22
C MET A 18 16.28 11.41 31.58
N LEU A 19 17.38 10.93 32.19
CA LEU A 19 17.50 9.52 32.57
C LEU A 19 16.41 9.10 33.56
N ASN A 20 16.00 9.95 34.48
CA ASN A 20 14.88 9.67 35.39
C ASN A 20 13.58 9.46 34.61
N ILE A 21 13.30 10.30 33.61
CA ILE A 21 12.10 10.17 32.76
C ILE A 21 12.17 8.89 31.93
N TYR A 22 13.31 8.59 31.30
CA TYR A 22 13.46 7.43 30.41
C TYR A 22 13.49 6.12 31.17
N ASN A 23 14.06 6.08 32.40
CA ASN A 23 14.05 4.91 33.27
C ASN A 23 12.70 4.70 33.98
N ASP A 24 11.80 5.66 33.87
CA ASP A 24 10.46 5.58 34.44
C ASP A 24 9.39 5.45 33.35
N LYS A 25 9.01 6.55 32.72
CA LYS A 25 7.90 6.62 31.77
C LYS A 25 8.16 5.85 30.49
N TYR A 26 9.40 5.92 29.97
CA TYR A 26 9.77 5.34 28.69
C TYR A 26 10.59 4.05 28.77
N LEU A 27 10.64 3.42 29.96
CA LEU A 27 11.47 2.23 30.21
C LEU A 27 11.24 1.09 29.21
N LEU A 28 10.00 0.90 28.75
CA LEU A 28 9.60 -0.22 27.89
C LEU A 28 9.45 0.18 26.42
N TYR A 29 9.86 1.37 26.03
CA TYR A 29 9.77 1.83 24.63
C TYR A 29 10.84 1.15 23.77
N PRO A 30 10.48 0.39 22.73
CA PRO A 30 11.47 -0.27 21.89
C PRO A 30 12.21 0.71 20.97
N VAL A 31 11.56 1.81 20.58
CA VAL A 31 12.14 2.83 19.69
C VAL A 31 12.01 4.20 20.31
N LEU A 32 13.11 4.92 20.35
CA LEU A 32 13.16 6.31 20.79
C LEU A 32 13.68 7.19 19.66
N TYR A 33 13.18 8.42 19.57
CA TYR A 33 13.56 9.38 18.54
C TYR A 33 14.00 10.69 19.18
N PHE A 34 15.20 11.16 18.81
CA PHE A 34 15.78 12.39 19.33
C PHE A 34 16.21 13.31 18.20
N TYR A 35 16.09 14.60 18.44
CA TYR A 35 16.77 15.61 17.67
C TYR A 35 17.98 16.11 18.46
N GLY A 36 19.15 16.09 17.80
CA GLY A 36 20.45 16.42 18.37
C GLY A 36 21.17 15.22 18.97
N PHE A 37 22.46 15.07 18.62
CA PHE A 37 23.32 14.04 19.19
C PHE A 37 23.96 14.49 20.52
N GLY A 38 24.13 15.79 20.69
CA GLY A 38 24.71 16.35 21.89
C GLY A 38 26.11 15.78 22.20
N ASN A 39 26.37 15.50 23.48
CA ASN A 39 27.63 14.86 23.89
C ASN A 39 27.61 13.34 23.85
N GLY A 40 26.55 12.72 23.37
CA GLY A 40 26.39 11.27 23.22
C GLY A 40 26.24 10.47 24.53
N ILE A 41 26.46 11.08 25.71
CA ILE A 41 26.43 10.37 26.99
C ILE A 41 25.03 9.85 27.31
N LEU A 42 23.99 10.64 27.01
CA LEU A 42 22.59 10.24 27.15
C LEU A 42 22.32 8.92 26.40
N PHE A 43 22.73 8.87 25.13
CA PHE A 43 22.49 7.67 24.32
C PHE A 43 23.26 6.46 24.80
N LYS A 44 24.51 6.65 25.24
CA LYS A 44 25.31 5.56 25.85
C LYS A 44 24.65 5.01 27.11
N ALA A 45 24.02 5.85 27.92
CA ALA A 45 23.28 5.45 29.10
C ALA A 45 21.95 4.75 28.73
N LEU A 46 21.17 5.30 27.79
CA LEU A 46 19.90 4.72 27.35
C LEU A 46 20.09 3.35 26.68
N LEU A 47 21.18 3.17 25.93
CA LEU A 47 21.51 1.90 25.25
C LEU A 47 21.86 0.76 26.21
N GLN A 48 22.04 1.03 27.52
CA GLN A 48 22.14 -0.01 28.54
C GLN A 48 20.79 -0.69 28.81
N ASN A 49 19.68 -0.03 28.50
CA ASN A 49 18.35 -0.60 28.61
C ASN A 49 18.07 -1.56 27.46
N LYS A 50 17.93 -2.84 27.76
CA LYS A 50 17.67 -3.89 26.75
C LYS A 50 16.30 -3.76 26.05
N ASN A 51 15.37 -3.00 26.62
CA ASN A 51 14.07 -2.74 25.97
C ASN A 51 14.20 -1.76 24.81
N HIS A 52 15.17 -0.84 24.85
CA HIS A 52 15.45 0.08 23.73
C HIS A 52 16.17 -0.68 22.61
N GLN A 53 15.42 -1.11 21.62
CA GLN A 53 15.97 -1.84 20.47
C GLN A 53 16.68 -0.89 19.51
N HIS A 54 16.11 0.31 19.30
CA HIS A 54 16.66 1.34 18.44
C HIS A 54 16.52 2.72 19.07
N ILE A 55 17.56 3.52 19.01
CA ILE A 55 17.55 4.94 19.28
C ILE A 55 17.90 5.66 17.97
N VAL A 56 16.97 6.45 17.44
CA VAL A 56 17.15 7.23 16.21
C VAL A 56 17.46 8.67 16.60
N VAL A 57 18.57 9.17 16.10
CA VAL A 57 19.04 10.54 16.39
C VAL A 57 19.19 11.30 15.06
N PHE A 58 18.49 12.41 14.97
CA PHE A 58 18.60 13.36 13.86
C PHE A 58 19.55 14.46 14.27
N GLU A 59 20.65 14.64 13.54
CA GLU A 59 21.64 15.68 13.84
C GLU A 59 21.90 16.54 12.60
N LYS A 60 21.99 17.82 12.80
CA LYS A 60 22.25 18.81 11.77
C LYS A 60 23.73 19.19 11.70
N GLU A 61 24.37 19.29 12.86
CA GLU A 61 25.76 19.70 12.98
C GLU A 61 26.70 18.49 12.96
N LEU A 62 27.16 18.08 11.76
CA LEU A 62 28.03 16.91 11.59
C LEU A 62 29.32 16.98 12.38
N GLU A 63 29.80 18.19 12.71
CA GLU A 63 30.97 18.42 13.56
C GLU A 63 30.76 17.86 14.97
N ILE A 64 29.53 17.95 15.52
CA ILE A 64 29.19 17.37 16.82
C ILE A 64 29.36 15.86 16.76
N ILE A 65 28.78 15.20 15.75
CA ILE A 65 28.91 13.75 15.54
C ILE A 65 30.38 13.37 15.44
N LYS A 66 31.15 14.09 14.59
CA LYS A 66 32.57 13.82 14.37
C LYS A 66 33.39 13.90 15.66
N ILE A 67 33.20 14.96 16.45
CA ILE A 67 33.91 15.14 17.71
C ILE A 67 33.54 14.03 18.69
N MET A 68 32.26 13.70 18.82
CA MET A 68 31.77 12.72 19.79
C MET A 68 32.22 11.31 19.45
N LEU A 69 32.24 10.92 18.17
CA LEU A 69 32.75 9.63 17.73
C LEU A 69 34.26 9.46 17.93
N HIS A 70 35.02 10.57 18.08
CA HIS A 70 36.42 10.51 18.50
C HIS A 70 36.59 10.37 20.02
N LEU A 71 35.61 10.81 20.80
CA LEU A 71 35.66 10.77 22.26
C LEU A 71 35.00 9.53 22.86
N MET A 72 34.03 8.95 22.17
CA MET A 72 33.23 7.82 22.64
C MET A 72 33.07 6.76 21.54
N ASP A 73 33.27 5.51 21.92
CA ASP A 73 33.08 4.38 21.00
C ASP A 73 31.60 3.96 20.96
N PHE A 74 30.99 4.10 19.80
CA PHE A 74 29.65 3.64 19.45
C PHE A 74 29.68 2.55 18.35
N SER A 75 30.83 2.02 18.05
CA SER A 75 31.03 1.10 16.90
C SER A 75 30.10 -0.10 16.94
N GLN A 76 29.87 -0.67 18.11
CA GLN A 76 29.00 -1.82 18.27
C GLN A 76 27.54 -1.45 18.08
N GLU A 77 27.10 -0.38 18.73
CA GLU A 77 25.70 0.06 18.70
C GLU A 77 25.29 0.53 17.29
N LEU A 78 26.18 1.18 16.56
CA LEU A 78 25.98 1.56 15.15
C LEU A 78 25.95 0.32 14.24
N LYS A 79 26.87 -0.64 14.43
CA LYS A 79 26.91 -1.89 13.64
C LYS A 79 25.65 -2.75 13.85
N GLU A 80 25.11 -2.76 15.05
CA GLU A 80 23.90 -3.51 15.41
C GLU A 80 22.62 -2.73 15.12
N ASN A 81 22.73 -1.51 14.57
CA ASN A 81 21.61 -0.57 14.37
C ASN A 81 20.83 -0.21 15.65
N LYS A 82 21.42 -0.42 16.83
CA LYS A 82 20.83 0.03 18.09
C LYS A 82 20.85 1.54 18.21
N LEU A 83 21.88 2.18 17.68
CA LEU A 83 21.96 3.62 17.46
C LEU A 83 21.96 3.90 15.97
N ILE A 84 21.04 4.74 15.53
CA ILE A 84 20.91 5.18 14.14
C ILE A 84 21.07 6.70 14.15
N ILE A 85 22.11 7.20 13.49
CA ILE A 85 22.37 8.64 13.40
C ILE A 85 22.12 9.08 11.96
N LEU A 86 21.26 10.08 11.79
CA LEU A 86 20.84 10.60 10.50
C LEU A 86 21.16 12.09 10.41
N ASP A 87 21.83 12.50 9.33
CA ASP A 87 22.04 13.90 8.99
C ASP A 87 20.75 14.50 8.44
N VAL A 88 20.20 15.49 9.16
CA VAL A 88 18.94 16.16 8.79
C VAL A 88 19.01 16.78 7.39
N ASN A 89 20.20 17.29 7.00
CA ASN A 89 20.40 17.97 5.71
C ASN A 89 20.45 17.00 4.52
N SER A 90 20.67 15.73 4.76
CA SER A 90 20.83 14.70 3.71
C SER A 90 19.74 13.63 3.72
N LEU A 91 18.66 13.83 4.49
CA LEU A 91 17.55 12.87 4.55
C LEU A 91 16.88 12.69 3.20
N GLU A 92 16.93 11.47 2.69
CA GLU A 92 16.29 11.06 1.45
C GLU A 92 14.97 10.31 1.68
N PHE A 93 14.24 10.08 0.61
CA PHE A 93 13.00 9.29 0.63
C PHE A 93 13.20 7.91 1.28
N GLN A 94 14.33 7.24 1.02
CA GLN A 94 14.61 5.89 1.53
C GLN A 94 14.76 5.89 3.06
N ASP A 95 15.41 6.91 3.63
CA ASP A 95 15.59 7.01 5.08
C ASP A 95 14.24 7.10 5.80
N TYR A 96 13.35 7.97 5.31
CA TYR A 96 11.98 8.08 5.83
C TYR A 96 11.19 6.78 5.64
N TYR A 97 11.35 6.12 4.49
CA TYR A 97 10.66 4.87 4.20
C TYR A 97 11.09 3.77 5.17
N ASP A 98 12.38 3.61 5.40
CA ASP A 98 12.93 2.59 6.29
C ASP A 98 12.51 2.82 7.74
N LEU A 99 12.54 4.07 8.20
CA LEU A 99 12.09 4.45 9.54
C LEU A 99 10.58 4.30 9.77
N CYS A 100 9.75 4.36 8.73
CA CYS A 100 8.30 4.39 8.91
C CYS A 100 7.60 3.10 8.46
N SER A 101 8.25 2.26 7.64
CA SER A 101 7.61 1.09 7.03
C SER A 101 8.20 -0.24 7.50
N SER A 102 9.37 -0.24 8.16
CA SER A 102 10.00 -1.45 8.67
C SER A 102 9.70 -1.67 10.16
N ASN A 103 9.67 -2.93 10.58
CA ASN A 103 9.57 -3.24 12.01
C ASN A 103 10.95 -3.12 12.69
N PRO A 104 11.01 -2.66 13.96
CA PRO A 104 9.88 -2.38 14.87
C PRO A 104 9.28 -0.96 14.72
N PHE A 105 9.86 -0.07 13.91
CA PHE A 105 9.44 1.32 13.78
C PHE A 105 7.96 1.44 13.42
N PHE A 106 7.51 0.69 12.40
CA PHE A 106 6.11 0.63 11.98
C PHE A 106 5.20 0.13 13.11
N GLY A 107 5.55 -1.00 13.74
CA GLY A 107 4.75 -1.61 14.80
C GLY A 107 4.53 -0.69 16.00
N PHE A 108 5.50 0.19 16.31
CA PHE A 108 5.44 1.15 17.40
C PHE A 108 5.14 2.58 16.96
N SER A 109 4.72 2.80 15.72
CA SER A 109 4.41 4.14 15.17
C SER A 109 3.38 4.93 15.99
N ARG A 110 2.46 4.25 16.70
CA ARG A 110 1.48 4.89 17.59
C ARG A 110 2.06 5.37 18.92
N THR A 111 3.30 5.03 19.20
CA THR A 111 4.04 5.49 20.39
C THR A 111 5.17 6.44 20.01
N TYR A 112 5.21 6.87 18.73
CA TYR A 112 6.18 7.83 18.22
C TYR A 112 6.06 9.18 18.93
N PHE A 113 7.20 9.74 19.28
CA PHE A 113 7.42 11.14 19.67
C PHE A 113 8.86 11.51 19.33
N LEU A 114 9.12 12.79 19.11
CA LEU A 114 10.45 13.33 18.87
C LEU A 114 10.83 14.23 20.05
N GLU A 115 11.94 13.93 20.71
CA GLU A 115 12.43 14.64 21.87
C GLU A 115 13.73 15.38 21.54
N LEU A 116 14.02 16.47 22.22
CA LEU A 116 15.31 17.16 22.11
C LEU A 116 16.32 16.52 23.07
N SER A 117 17.55 16.31 22.61
CA SER A 117 18.61 15.80 23.48
C SER A 117 19.16 16.86 24.44
N SER A 118 18.96 18.13 24.15
CA SER A 118 19.23 19.28 25.02
C SER A 118 18.53 20.54 24.51
N ASP A 119 18.40 21.57 25.38
CA ASP A 119 17.76 22.85 25.05
C ASP A 119 18.53 23.64 23.99
N TYR A 120 19.80 23.33 23.76
CA TYR A 120 20.60 23.94 22.69
C TYR A 120 19.91 23.85 21.32
N TYR A 121 19.16 22.78 21.04
CA TYR A 121 18.51 22.56 19.75
C TYR A 121 17.18 23.29 19.59
N GLU A 122 16.68 24.00 20.61
CA GLU A 122 15.48 24.84 20.48
C GLU A 122 15.64 25.97 19.42
N LYS A 123 16.86 26.37 19.11
CA LYS A 123 17.17 27.30 18.03
C LYS A 123 16.73 26.83 16.65
N ASP A 124 16.62 25.53 16.44
CA ASP A 124 16.25 24.90 15.17
C ASP A 124 14.74 24.54 15.12
N LYS A 125 13.91 25.19 15.92
CA LYS A 125 12.49 24.88 16.13
C LYS A 125 11.69 24.69 14.83
N GLU A 126 11.85 25.56 13.84
CA GLU A 126 11.12 25.44 12.57
C GLU A 126 11.50 24.18 11.81
N GLU A 127 12.77 23.85 11.77
CA GLU A 127 13.29 22.63 11.11
C GLU A 127 12.83 21.38 11.85
N ILE A 128 12.86 21.40 13.18
CA ILE A 128 12.37 20.29 14.02
C ILE A 128 10.88 20.04 13.78
N LEU A 129 10.08 21.09 13.71
CA LEU A 129 8.65 20.97 13.40
C LEU A 129 8.41 20.40 12.00
N ASN A 130 9.18 20.83 11.00
CA ASN A 130 9.11 20.31 9.64
C ASN A 130 9.51 18.83 9.58
N LEU A 131 10.60 18.43 10.21
CA LEU A 131 11.05 17.05 10.32
C LEU A 131 9.98 16.18 11.00
N ASN A 132 9.46 16.63 12.14
CA ASN A 132 8.44 15.91 12.88
C ASN A 132 7.14 15.72 12.07
N ASN A 133 6.68 16.76 11.37
CA ASN A 133 5.52 16.68 10.48
C ASN A 133 5.75 15.70 9.33
N ASN A 134 6.94 15.73 8.73
CA ASN A 134 7.31 14.79 7.68
C ASN A 134 7.28 13.34 8.19
N LEU A 135 7.85 13.04 9.35
CA LEU A 135 7.83 11.71 9.96
C LEU A 135 6.39 11.25 10.26
N ILE A 136 5.56 12.12 10.86
CA ILE A 136 4.15 11.82 11.13
C ILE A 136 3.40 11.49 9.84
N ASP A 137 3.62 12.26 8.77
CA ASP A 137 2.96 12.00 7.48
C ASP A 137 3.44 10.70 6.83
N LYS A 138 4.73 10.39 6.95
CA LYS A 138 5.26 9.10 6.46
C LYS A 138 4.73 7.92 7.27
N PHE A 139 4.63 8.00 8.60
CA PHE A 139 3.97 6.97 9.41
C PHE A 139 2.49 6.79 9.03
N LYS A 140 1.74 7.88 8.85
CA LYS A 140 0.36 7.80 8.34
C LYS A 140 0.29 7.08 7.00
N ASN A 141 1.15 7.46 6.06
CA ASN A 141 1.20 6.83 4.73
C ASN A 141 1.58 5.35 4.82
N ALA A 142 2.51 4.96 5.70
CA ALA A 142 2.87 3.57 5.93
C ALA A 142 1.68 2.75 6.47
N ILE A 143 0.94 3.30 7.44
CA ILE A 143 -0.27 2.66 7.98
C ILE A 143 -1.35 2.51 6.90
N LEU A 144 -1.59 3.57 6.11
CA LEU A 144 -2.57 3.52 5.02
C LEU A 144 -2.16 2.58 3.88
N SER A 145 -0.86 2.43 3.65
CA SER A 145 -0.34 1.52 2.63
C SER A 145 -0.29 0.06 3.07
N SER A 146 -0.45 -0.23 4.34
CA SER A 146 -0.45 -1.61 4.87
C SER A 146 -1.70 -2.43 4.49
N GLY A 147 -2.63 -1.84 3.78
CA GLY A 147 -3.79 -2.52 3.20
C GLY A 147 -5.06 -1.66 3.21
N ASN A 148 -6.06 -2.12 2.46
CA ASN A 148 -7.40 -1.54 2.47
C ASN A 148 -8.16 -1.92 3.74
N ASP A 149 -9.28 -1.26 4.00
CA ASP A 149 -10.18 -1.71 5.07
C ASP A 149 -10.78 -3.09 4.77
N SER A 150 -11.30 -3.75 5.80
CA SER A 150 -11.82 -5.12 5.69
C SER A 150 -13.02 -5.25 4.72
N LYS A 151 -13.80 -4.17 4.52
CA LYS A 151 -14.93 -4.16 3.59
C LYS A 151 -14.42 -4.16 2.15
N ASP A 152 -13.40 -3.38 1.88
CA ASP A 152 -12.72 -3.31 0.59
C ASP A 152 -12.04 -4.64 0.25
N VAL A 153 -11.37 -5.28 1.23
CA VAL A 153 -10.76 -6.59 1.05
C VAL A 153 -11.81 -7.64 0.74
N LEU A 154 -12.93 -7.65 1.48
CA LEU A 154 -14.02 -8.59 1.25
C LEU A 154 -14.60 -8.43 -0.16
N GLN A 155 -14.83 -7.19 -0.61
CA GLN A 155 -15.28 -6.91 -1.97
C GLN A 155 -14.25 -7.42 -3.01
N GLY A 156 -12.96 -7.26 -2.73
CA GLY A 156 -11.89 -7.80 -3.57
C GLY A 156 -11.95 -9.30 -3.71
N ILE A 157 -12.13 -10.03 -2.62
CA ILE A 157 -12.30 -11.49 -2.63
C ILE A 157 -13.55 -11.90 -3.40
N GLU A 158 -14.69 -11.23 -3.19
CA GLU A 158 -15.94 -11.49 -3.93
C GLU A 158 -15.74 -11.36 -5.44
N GLN A 159 -15.12 -10.26 -5.87
CA GLN A 159 -14.88 -9.99 -7.29
C GLN A 159 -13.84 -10.94 -7.89
N LEU A 160 -12.77 -11.25 -7.15
CA LEU A 160 -11.80 -12.26 -7.58
C LEU A 160 -12.49 -13.60 -7.91
N ILE A 161 -13.29 -14.12 -6.96
CA ILE A 161 -13.94 -15.42 -7.14
C ILE A 161 -14.92 -15.39 -8.32
N TYR A 162 -15.68 -14.30 -8.46
CA TYR A 162 -16.61 -14.11 -9.56
C TYR A 162 -15.91 -14.03 -10.93
N ASN A 163 -14.78 -13.29 -11.01
CA ASN A 163 -14.03 -13.02 -12.23
C ASN A 163 -13.07 -14.15 -12.62
N LEU A 164 -12.81 -15.10 -11.71
CA LEU A 164 -11.79 -16.14 -11.87
C LEU A 164 -11.92 -16.96 -13.16
N PRO A 165 -13.12 -17.39 -13.62
CA PRO A 165 -13.26 -18.07 -14.89
C PRO A 165 -12.78 -17.20 -16.07
N LYS A 166 -13.14 -15.94 -16.08
CA LYS A 166 -12.74 -14.99 -17.14
C LYS A 166 -11.23 -14.76 -17.13
N MET A 167 -10.63 -14.65 -15.95
CA MET A 167 -9.18 -14.54 -15.82
C MET A 167 -8.46 -15.76 -16.43
N ILE A 168 -8.92 -16.98 -16.13
CA ILE A 168 -8.27 -18.22 -16.58
C ILE A 168 -8.49 -18.48 -18.07
N THR A 169 -9.63 -18.08 -18.63
CA THR A 169 -9.97 -18.34 -20.04
C THR A 169 -9.48 -17.29 -21.02
N HIS A 170 -8.99 -16.16 -20.52
CA HIS A 170 -8.39 -15.10 -21.33
C HIS A 170 -6.85 -15.16 -21.31
N THR A 171 -6.22 -14.20 -21.98
CA THR A 171 -4.76 -14.13 -22.09
C THR A 171 -4.10 -13.81 -20.75
N ALA A 172 -2.94 -14.37 -20.50
CA ALA A 172 -2.19 -14.16 -19.27
C ALA A 172 -1.27 -12.93 -19.36
N TYR A 173 -1.20 -12.13 -18.29
CA TYR A 173 -0.38 -10.93 -18.24
C TYR A 173 1.12 -11.20 -18.41
N GLN A 174 1.62 -12.32 -17.88
CA GLN A 174 3.03 -12.68 -18.09
C GLN A 174 3.38 -12.99 -19.55
N ASP A 175 2.42 -13.50 -20.33
CA ASP A 175 2.62 -13.71 -21.76
C ASP A 175 2.63 -12.39 -22.55
N LEU A 176 1.88 -11.38 -22.08
CA LEU A 176 2.00 -10.02 -22.58
C LEU A 176 3.42 -9.48 -22.40
N LEU A 177 3.94 -9.53 -21.17
CA LEU A 177 5.27 -9.02 -20.90
C LEU A 177 6.32 -9.71 -21.76
N LYS A 178 6.35 -11.05 -21.77
CA LYS A 178 7.32 -11.83 -22.58
C LYS A 178 7.28 -11.54 -24.08
N LYS A 179 6.08 -11.24 -24.64
CA LYS A 179 5.92 -11.04 -26.09
C LYS A 179 6.08 -9.60 -26.53
N ARG A 180 5.87 -8.65 -25.60
CA ARG A 180 5.82 -7.22 -25.97
C ARG A 180 6.84 -6.35 -25.23
N GLU A 181 7.74 -6.92 -24.43
CA GLU A 181 8.88 -6.17 -23.88
C GLU A 181 9.82 -5.69 -24.99
N ASN A 182 10.42 -4.52 -24.80
CA ASN A 182 11.40 -3.90 -25.70
C ASN A 182 10.89 -3.62 -27.14
N LEU A 183 9.58 -3.53 -27.38
CA LEU A 183 9.04 -3.23 -28.72
C LEU A 183 8.97 -1.73 -29.03
N SER A 184 9.07 -0.88 -28.01
CA SER A 184 9.03 0.57 -28.15
C SER A 184 9.93 1.22 -27.11
N ASP A 185 10.72 2.21 -27.51
CA ASP A 185 11.59 2.94 -26.59
C ASP A 185 10.80 3.93 -25.71
N THR A 186 9.67 4.44 -26.17
CA THR A 186 8.92 5.49 -25.46
C THR A 186 7.47 5.10 -25.23
N ALA A 187 7.02 5.25 -23.97
CA ALA A 187 5.61 5.19 -23.59
C ALA A 187 5.09 6.57 -23.18
N ILE A 188 3.85 6.88 -23.55
CA ILE A 188 3.12 8.05 -23.08
C ILE A 188 1.94 7.55 -22.25
N ILE A 189 1.91 7.92 -20.98
CA ILE A 189 0.83 7.62 -20.05
C ILE A 189 -0.13 8.80 -20.03
N VAL A 190 -1.39 8.52 -20.33
CA VAL A 190 -2.44 9.53 -20.45
C VAL A 190 -3.41 9.41 -19.28
N SER A 191 -3.41 10.41 -18.43
CA SER A 191 -4.34 10.58 -17.30
C SER A 191 -5.38 11.67 -17.59
N THR A 192 -6.29 11.95 -16.67
CA THR A 192 -7.46 12.84 -16.90
C THR A 192 -7.40 14.16 -16.17
N GLY A 193 -6.22 14.55 -15.68
CA GLY A 193 -6.06 15.84 -15.01
C GLY A 193 -6.41 17.04 -15.90
N PRO A 194 -6.60 18.22 -15.31
CA PRO A 194 -7.05 19.43 -16.02
C PRO A 194 -6.16 19.83 -17.21
N SER A 195 -4.86 19.58 -17.14
CA SER A 195 -3.89 19.92 -18.20
C SER A 195 -4.06 19.12 -19.49
N LEU A 196 -4.72 17.94 -19.46
CA LEU A 196 -4.81 17.04 -20.61
C LEU A 196 -5.33 17.73 -21.88
N THR A 197 -6.35 18.59 -21.75
CA THR A 197 -6.99 19.27 -22.90
C THR A 197 -5.96 20.00 -23.77
N LYS A 198 -4.97 20.65 -23.16
CA LYS A 198 -3.93 21.41 -23.88
C LYS A 198 -2.98 20.48 -24.64
N GLN A 199 -2.85 19.24 -24.21
CA GLN A 199 -1.86 18.27 -24.72
C GLN A 199 -2.42 17.37 -25.83
N LEU A 200 -3.75 17.21 -25.92
CA LEU A 200 -4.40 16.33 -26.91
C LEU A 200 -4.02 16.63 -28.38
N PRO A 201 -3.93 17.91 -28.85
CA PRO A 201 -3.53 18.18 -30.23
C PRO A 201 -2.09 17.71 -30.52
N ILE A 202 -1.18 17.87 -29.57
CA ILE A 202 0.21 17.41 -29.70
C ILE A 202 0.24 15.87 -29.67
N LEU A 203 -0.47 15.25 -28.73
CA LEU A 203 -0.56 13.79 -28.64
C LEU A 203 -1.08 13.19 -29.96
N LYS A 204 -2.13 13.76 -30.56
CA LYS A 204 -2.67 13.30 -31.85
C LYS A 204 -1.60 13.25 -32.93
N LYS A 205 -0.76 14.29 -33.01
CA LYS A 205 0.31 14.39 -34.03
C LYS A 205 1.40 13.32 -33.84
N TYR A 206 1.66 12.92 -32.59
CA TYR A 206 2.77 12.00 -32.26
C TYR A 206 2.30 10.61 -31.82
N ALA A 207 0.99 10.34 -31.77
CA ALA A 207 0.44 9.07 -31.26
C ALA A 207 0.99 7.82 -31.97
N ASN A 208 1.32 7.91 -33.27
CA ASN A 208 1.87 6.80 -34.04
C ASN A 208 3.37 6.54 -33.78
N LYS A 209 4.02 7.34 -32.93
CA LYS A 209 5.48 7.26 -32.69
C LYS A 209 5.86 6.75 -31.32
N ALA A 210 4.88 6.53 -30.44
CA ALA A 210 5.08 6.03 -29.09
C ALA A 210 4.02 4.99 -28.72
N THR A 211 4.29 4.18 -27.72
CA THR A 211 3.25 3.36 -27.08
C THR A 211 2.37 4.27 -26.22
N ILE A 212 1.06 4.24 -26.47
CA ILE A 212 0.08 5.02 -25.70
C ILE A 212 -0.60 4.13 -24.68
N ILE A 213 -0.43 4.45 -23.40
CA ILE A 213 -1.07 3.77 -22.28
C ILE A 213 -2.09 4.73 -21.65
N SER A 214 -3.36 4.43 -21.83
CA SER A 214 -4.47 5.24 -21.32
C SER A 214 -4.95 4.73 -19.97
N ALA A 215 -5.22 5.63 -19.03
CA ALA A 215 -6.11 5.30 -17.93
C ALA A 215 -7.53 5.01 -18.47
N ASP A 216 -8.31 4.25 -17.71
CA ASP A 216 -9.71 3.92 -18.04
C ASP A 216 -10.56 5.17 -18.31
N SER A 217 -10.40 6.18 -17.47
CA SER A 217 -11.12 7.45 -17.54
C SER A 217 -10.70 8.32 -18.74
N SER A 218 -9.45 8.23 -19.19
CA SER A 218 -8.97 8.97 -20.38
C SER A 218 -9.31 8.29 -21.70
N TYR A 219 -9.62 6.98 -21.70
CA TYR A 219 -9.94 6.24 -22.90
C TYR A 219 -11.13 6.83 -23.70
N PRO A 220 -12.31 7.17 -23.11
CA PRO A 220 -13.39 7.81 -23.86
C PRO A 220 -13.01 9.19 -24.43
N ILE A 221 -12.14 9.92 -23.73
CA ILE A 221 -11.63 11.22 -24.20
C ILE A 221 -10.74 11.03 -25.43
N LEU A 222 -9.82 10.08 -25.38
CA LEU A 222 -8.95 9.75 -26.50
C LEU A 222 -9.76 9.31 -27.74
N ALA A 223 -10.80 8.48 -27.53
CA ALA A 223 -11.70 8.07 -28.60
C ALA A 223 -12.43 9.27 -29.25
N LYS A 224 -12.92 10.24 -28.44
CA LYS A 224 -13.54 11.47 -28.94
C LYS A 224 -12.60 12.30 -29.82
N HIS A 225 -11.30 12.26 -29.52
CA HIS A 225 -10.28 13.00 -30.28
C HIS A 225 -9.59 12.17 -31.38
N ASP A 226 -10.07 10.95 -31.63
CA ASP A 226 -9.49 10.01 -32.59
C ASP A 226 -7.99 9.75 -32.33
N ILE A 227 -7.66 9.51 -31.07
CA ILE A 227 -6.32 9.15 -30.60
C ILE A 227 -6.39 7.72 -30.06
N LYS A 228 -5.92 6.75 -30.83
CA LYS A 228 -6.03 5.34 -30.47
C LYS A 228 -4.94 4.94 -29.48
N PRO A 229 -5.28 4.52 -28.24
CA PRO A 229 -4.31 3.95 -27.33
C PRO A 229 -3.95 2.51 -27.71
N ASP A 230 -2.77 2.05 -27.31
CA ASP A 230 -2.34 0.66 -27.46
C ASP A 230 -2.80 -0.21 -26.30
N TYR A 231 -2.83 0.41 -25.12
CA TYR A 231 -3.28 -0.21 -23.86
C TYR A 231 -4.24 0.72 -23.13
N VAL A 232 -5.29 0.14 -22.56
CA VAL A 232 -6.19 0.80 -21.60
C VAL A 232 -6.09 0.04 -20.29
N VAL A 233 -5.69 0.72 -19.22
CA VAL A 233 -5.51 0.12 -17.90
C VAL A 233 -6.63 0.57 -16.97
N SER A 234 -7.19 -0.37 -16.21
CA SER A 234 -8.22 -0.11 -15.19
C SER A 234 -7.88 -0.85 -13.90
N LEU A 235 -8.03 -0.15 -12.78
CA LEU A 235 -7.70 -0.66 -11.45
C LEU A 235 -8.94 -0.83 -10.58
N GLU A 236 -9.93 0.04 -10.76
CA GLU A 236 -11.01 0.27 -9.80
C GLU A 236 -12.02 -0.88 -9.74
N ARG A 237 -12.50 -1.15 -8.53
CA ARG A 237 -13.46 -2.21 -8.22
C ARG A 237 -14.92 -1.76 -8.15
N ILE A 238 -15.18 -0.45 -8.31
CA ILE A 238 -16.53 0.13 -8.15
C ILE A 238 -17.32 0.08 -9.45
N LEU A 239 -18.66 0.02 -9.32
CA LEU A 239 -19.57 -0.02 -10.46
C LEU A 239 -19.39 1.21 -11.39
N LEU A 240 -19.13 2.39 -10.82
CA LEU A 240 -18.99 3.64 -11.57
C LEU A 240 -17.92 3.53 -12.69
N THR A 241 -16.82 2.82 -12.45
CA THR A 241 -15.76 2.62 -13.44
C THR A 241 -16.26 1.88 -14.68
N SER A 242 -17.27 1.04 -14.55
CA SER A 242 -17.84 0.33 -15.72
C SER A 242 -18.44 1.25 -16.77
N GLU A 243 -18.77 2.49 -16.40
CA GLU A 243 -19.33 3.48 -17.32
C GLU A 243 -18.33 3.94 -18.37
N PHE A 244 -17.02 3.91 -18.08
CA PHE A 244 -15.97 4.22 -19.05
C PHE A 244 -15.92 3.19 -20.20
N PHE A 245 -16.43 2.00 -19.98
CA PHE A 245 -16.42 0.89 -20.93
C PHE A 245 -17.78 0.59 -21.56
N ASN A 246 -18.83 1.33 -21.18
CA ASN A 246 -20.18 1.16 -21.73
C ASN A 246 -20.40 1.92 -23.06
N ASN A 247 -19.32 2.21 -23.78
CA ASN A 247 -19.34 2.84 -25.10
C ASN A 247 -19.05 1.79 -26.15
N ASN A 248 -19.56 1.98 -27.36
CA ASN A 248 -19.18 1.18 -28.53
C ASN A 248 -18.52 2.12 -29.55
N PHE A 249 -17.22 2.01 -29.71
CA PHE A 249 -16.45 2.81 -30.67
C PHE A 249 -16.12 2.03 -31.96
N GLY A 250 -16.68 0.83 -32.12
CA GLY A 250 -16.53 0.03 -33.35
C GLY A 250 -15.06 -0.31 -33.66
N ASP A 251 -14.64 -0.01 -34.88
CA ASP A 251 -13.28 -0.32 -35.34
C ASP A 251 -12.16 0.42 -34.58
N PHE A 252 -12.51 1.50 -33.89
CA PHE A 252 -11.54 2.19 -33.03
C PHE A 252 -10.98 1.25 -31.95
N ASP A 253 -11.82 0.37 -31.39
CA ASP A 253 -11.44 -0.55 -30.32
C ASP A 253 -10.56 -1.72 -30.79
N LYS A 254 -10.50 -1.95 -32.10
CA LYS A 254 -9.71 -3.04 -32.68
C LYS A 254 -8.24 -2.86 -32.35
N ASP A 255 -7.60 -3.95 -31.92
CA ASP A 255 -6.18 -4.04 -31.51
C ASP A 255 -5.80 -3.30 -30.22
N ILE A 256 -6.73 -2.60 -29.56
CA ILE A 256 -6.52 -2.11 -28.19
C ILE A 256 -6.56 -3.29 -27.24
N LEU A 257 -5.60 -3.36 -26.32
CA LEU A 257 -5.63 -4.33 -25.24
C LEU A 257 -6.08 -3.66 -23.92
N PHE A 258 -7.22 -4.12 -23.42
CA PHE A 258 -7.75 -3.66 -22.12
C PHE A 258 -7.19 -4.53 -21.00
N ILE A 259 -6.46 -3.93 -20.07
CA ILE A 259 -5.83 -4.62 -18.94
C ILE A 259 -6.56 -4.19 -17.68
N THR A 260 -7.31 -5.13 -17.09
CA THR A 260 -8.04 -4.91 -15.85
C THR A 260 -7.45 -5.77 -14.74
N THR A 261 -7.87 -5.52 -13.50
CA THR A 261 -7.48 -6.34 -12.36
C THR A 261 -8.53 -7.43 -12.09
N HIS A 262 -8.13 -8.44 -11.34
CA HIS A 262 -9.05 -9.43 -10.77
C HIS A 262 -10.13 -8.78 -9.87
N LEU A 263 -9.83 -7.57 -9.35
CA LEU A 263 -10.72 -6.77 -8.50
C LEU A 263 -11.78 -5.99 -9.28
N THR A 264 -11.72 -5.99 -10.62
CA THR A 264 -12.63 -5.21 -11.47
C THR A 264 -14.09 -5.61 -11.25
N HIS A 265 -14.98 -4.61 -11.19
CA HIS A 265 -16.41 -4.87 -11.06
C HIS A 265 -16.94 -5.74 -12.23
N PRO A 266 -17.75 -6.75 -11.98
CA PRO A 266 -18.26 -7.66 -13.02
C PRO A 266 -18.93 -6.96 -14.19
N GLN A 267 -19.57 -5.80 -13.98
CA GLN A 267 -20.19 -5.02 -15.05
C GLN A 267 -19.17 -4.47 -16.06
N THR A 268 -17.96 -4.13 -15.62
CA THR A 268 -16.87 -3.71 -16.51
C THR A 268 -16.53 -4.83 -17.50
N ILE A 269 -16.39 -6.08 -17.00
CA ILE A 269 -16.12 -7.24 -17.85
C ILE A 269 -17.25 -7.47 -18.85
N LYS A 270 -18.51 -7.40 -18.39
CA LYS A 270 -19.69 -7.52 -19.27
C LYS A 270 -19.68 -6.46 -20.38
N ASN A 271 -19.30 -5.22 -20.07
CA ASN A 271 -19.21 -4.14 -21.05
C ASN A 271 -18.08 -4.39 -22.06
N LEU A 272 -16.94 -4.89 -21.62
CA LEU A 272 -15.84 -5.29 -22.51
C LEU A 272 -16.25 -6.42 -23.45
N GLU A 273 -16.90 -7.46 -22.95
CA GLU A 273 -17.42 -8.60 -23.74
C GLU A 273 -18.50 -8.16 -24.74
N LYS A 274 -19.46 -7.34 -24.29
CA LYS A 274 -20.56 -6.84 -25.14
C LYS A 274 -20.04 -6.10 -26.36
N ASN A 275 -18.92 -5.40 -26.22
CA ASN A 275 -18.30 -4.60 -27.29
C ASN A 275 -17.16 -5.35 -28.00
N ASN A 276 -17.03 -6.67 -27.83
CA ASN A 276 -16.01 -7.52 -28.45
C ASN A 276 -14.57 -7.01 -28.26
N ARG A 277 -14.28 -6.39 -27.11
CA ARG A 277 -12.96 -5.85 -26.80
C ARG A 277 -11.99 -6.95 -26.38
N ASN A 278 -10.73 -6.81 -26.80
CA ASN A 278 -9.66 -7.70 -26.37
C ASN A 278 -9.21 -7.28 -24.95
N PHE A 279 -9.42 -8.15 -23.96
CA PHE A 279 -9.07 -7.82 -22.58
C PHE A 279 -8.36 -8.97 -21.87
N MET A 280 -7.70 -8.65 -20.77
CA MET A 280 -7.13 -9.58 -19.81
C MET A 280 -7.34 -9.11 -18.39
N LEU A 281 -7.31 -10.05 -17.45
CA LEU A 281 -7.29 -9.79 -16.03
C LEU A 281 -5.95 -10.20 -15.46
N ALA A 282 -5.26 -9.24 -14.84
CA ALA A 282 -4.05 -9.49 -14.07
C ALA A 282 -4.38 -9.44 -12.58
N TYR A 283 -3.54 -10.00 -11.73
CA TYR A 283 -3.73 -9.85 -10.30
C TYR A 283 -2.88 -8.70 -9.75
N ARG A 284 -3.21 -8.28 -8.55
CA ARG A 284 -2.51 -7.27 -7.80
C ARG A 284 -2.50 -7.67 -6.33
N GLY A 285 -1.30 -7.84 -5.77
CA GLY A 285 -1.05 -8.03 -4.35
C GLY A 285 -2.14 -8.79 -3.59
N SER A 286 -2.40 -10.08 -3.91
CA SER A 286 -3.45 -10.86 -3.26
C SER A 286 -2.89 -12.16 -2.70
N GLU A 287 -2.98 -12.32 -1.40
CA GLU A 287 -2.58 -13.56 -0.73
C GLU A 287 -3.50 -14.73 -1.11
N PHE A 288 -4.77 -14.44 -1.38
CA PHE A 288 -5.70 -15.46 -1.85
C PHE A 288 -5.32 -15.99 -3.24
N ILE A 289 -4.78 -15.14 -4.13
CA ILE A 289 -4.22 -15.60 -5.42
C ILE A 289 -2.95 -16.43 -5.22
N LYS A 290 -2.09 -16.08 -4.29
CA LYS A 290 -0.93 -16.91 -3.91
C LYS A 290 -1.40 -18.28 -3.41
N TYR A 291 -2.45 -18.32 -2.59
CA TYR A 291 -3.11 -19.55 -2.18
C TYR A 291 -3.65 -20.35 -3.37
N LEU A 292 -4.32 -19.73 -4.35
CA LEU A 292 -4.81 -20.39 -5.56
C LEU A 292 -3.67 -20.93 -6.46
N LYS A 293 -2.46 -20.37 -6.36
CA LYS A 293 -1.27 -20.74 -7.15
C LYS A 293 -1.47 -20.58 -8.67
N ILE A 294 -1.99 -19.42 -9.10
CA ILE A 294 -2.24 -19.06 -10.51
C ILE A 294 -1.25 -17.97 -10.99
N LYS A 295 0.02 -18.08 -10.65
CA LYS A 295 1.07 -17.08 -10.91
C LYS A 295 1.21 -16.63 -12.37
N ASN A 296 0.81 -17.44 -13.34
CA ASN A 296 0.96 -17.13 -14.78
C ASN A 296 0.16 -15.90 -15.21
N PHE A 297 -0.90 -15.53 -14.48
CA PHE A 297 -1.69 -14.36 -14.80
C PHE A 297 -1.03 -13.04 -14.39
N GLY A 298 0.14 -13.11 -13.76
CA GLY A 298 1.03 -11.98 -13.51
C GLY A 298 0.51 -10.99 -12.48
N GLU A 299 1.44 -10.22 -11.93
CA GLU A 299 1.17 -9.20 -10.93
C GLU A 299 1.39 -7.81 -11.52
N LEU A 300 0.36 -6.97 -11.44
CA LEU A 300 0.48 -5.56 -11.79
C LEU A 300 1.28 -4.83 -10.70
N SER A 301 1.92 -3.74 -11.10
CA SER A 301 2.68 -2.90 -10.18
C SER A 301 1.83 -2.41 -8.99
N GLU A 302 2.49 -2.20 -7.87
CA GLU A 302 1.93 -1.53 -6.71
C GLU A 302 1.52 -0.08 -7.03
N GLY A 303 0.62 0.47 -6.23
CA GLY A 303 0.16 1.85 -6.31
C GLY A 303 -1.37 1.96 -6.19
N HIS A 304 -1.88 3.12 -5.84
CA HIS A 304 -3.31 3.33 -5.51
C HIS A 304 -4.09 4.04 -6.62
N SER A 305 -3.45 4.35 -7.76
CA SER A 305 -4.13 4.94 -8.91
C SER A 305 -3.88 4.15 -10.19
N VAL A 306 -4.74 4.36 -11.19
CA VAL A 306 -4.57 3.76 -12.52
C VAL A 306 -3.25 4.18 -13.16
N ALA A 307 -2.82 5.42 -12.94
CA ALA A 307 -1.54 5.92 -13.45
C ALA A 307 -0.32 5.19 -12.84
N ASN A 308 -0.38 4.82 -11.55
CA ASN A 308 0.68 4.00 -10.94
C ASN A 308 0.81 2.64 -11.64
N VAL A 309 -0.32 2.00 -11.95
CA VAL A 309 -0.33 0.71 -12.66
C VAL A 309 0.11 0.87 -14.11
N ALA A 310 -0.31 1.94 -14.80
CA ALA A 310 0.14 2.25 -16.15
C ALA A 310 1.66 2.50 -16.22
N TYR A 311 2.21 3.19 -15.22
CA TYR A 311 3.66 3.37 -15.09
C TYR A 311 4.37 2.04 -14.90
N GLY A 312 3.88 1.18 -14.01
CA GLY A 312 4.41 -0.15 -13.81
C GLY A 312 4.38 -0.99 -15.09
N LEU A 313 3.29 -0.93 -15.86
CA LEU A 313 3.20 -1.61 -17.17
C LEU A 313 4.28 -1.08 -18.14
N ALA A 314 4.46 0.24 -18.22
CA ALA A 314 5.49 0.84 -19.07
C ALA A 314 6.90 0.37 -18.69
N VAL A 315 7.21 0.32 -17.39
CA VAL A 315 8.48 -0.19 -16.86
C VAL A 315 8.67 -1.69 -17.18
N PHE A 316 7.65 -2.51 -16.97
CA PHE A 316 7.72 -3.96 -17.24
C PHE A 316 7.82 -4.27 -18.74
N LEU A 317 7.25 -3.44 -19.60
CA LEU A 317 7.43 -3.52 -21.06
C LEU A 317 8.78 -2.96 -21.54
N ARG A 318 9.65 -2.52 -20.60
CA ARG A 318 11.02 -2.09 -20.86
C ARG A 318 11.14 -0.83 -21.73
N HIS A 319 10.21 0.13 -21.58
CA HIS A 319 10.36 1.44 -22.23
C HIS A 319 11.52 2.22 -21.59
N LYS A 320 12.39 2.79 -22.40
CA LYS A 320 13.54 3.61 -21.96
C LYS A 320 13.12 5.02 -21.55
N ASN A 321 11.99 5.50 -22.09
CA ASN A 321 11.43 6.80 -21.79
C ASN A 321 9.96 6.65 -21.45
N ILE A 322 9.53 7.19 -20.31
CA ILE A 322 8.14 7.19 -19.89
C ILE A 322 7.71 8.64 -19.68
N ILE A 323 6.66 9.07 -20.38
CA ILE A 323 6.16 10.44 -20.36
C ILE A 323 4.77 10.46 -19.72
N PHE A 324 4.57 11.29 -18.71
CA PHE A 324 3.26 11.60 -18.16
C PHE A 324 2.65 12.83 -18.81
N ILE A 325 1.36 12.75 -19.17
CA ILE A 325 0.50 13.86 -19.54
C ILE A 325 -0.84 13.77 -18.82
N GLY A 326 -1.45 14.91 -18.49
CA GLY A 326 -2.69 14.96 -17.72
C GLY A 326 -2.58 14.37 -16.31
N GLN A 327 -1.37 14.29 -15.74
CA GLN A 327 -1.10 13.71 -14.41
C GLN A 327 -0.96 14.82 -13.36
N ASP A 328 -1.93 15.69 -13.25
CA ASP A 328 -1.88 16.91 -12.46
C ASP A 328 -1.77 16.66 -10.95
N LEU A 329 -2.50 15.69 -10.41
CA LEU A 329 -2.59 15.40 -8.97
C LEU A 329 -2.86 16.65 -8.13
N ALA A 330 -3.55 17.61 -8.71
CA ALA A 330 -3.92 18.89 -8.15
C ALA A 330 -5.17 19.43 -8.85
N TYR A 331 -5.84 20.36 -8.20
CA TYR A 331 -6.91 21.14 -8.82
C TYR A 331 -6.31 22.19 -9.76
N SER A 332 -7.04 22.53 -10.83
CA SER A 332 -6.73 23.70 -11.65
C SER A 332 -7.04 25.00 -10.91
N ASP A 333 -6.55 26.13 -11.42
CA ASP A 333 -6.87 27.47 -10.86
C ASP A 333 -8.39 27.72 -10.83
N ASP A 334 -9.12 27.20 -11.82
CA ASP A 334 -10.59 27.28 -11.89
C ASP A 334 -11.29 26.29 -10.92
N GLY A 335 -10.54 25.46 -10.17
CA GLY A 335 -11.05 24.51 -9.20
C GLY A 335 -11.48 23.16 -9.75
N PHE A 336 -11.16 22.83 -11.01
CA PHE A 336 -11.49 21.52 -11.58
C PHE A 336 -10.49 20.44 -11.18
N SER A 337 -11.02 19.28 -10.81
CA SER A 337 -10.23 18.08 -10.49
C SER A 337 -9.75 17.31 -11.72
N HIS A 338 -10.47 17.43 -12.83
CA HIS A 338 -10.24 16.71 -14.09
C HIS A 338 -10.45 17.62 -15.30
N THR A 339 -10.03 17.15 -16.46
CA THR A 339 -10.29 17.82 -17.73
C THR A 339 -11.80 17.93 -18.02
N LYS A 340 -12.23 18.99 -18.73
CA LYS A 340 -13.65 19.27 -19.02
C LYS A 340 -14.36 18.17 -19.81
N ASP A 341 -13.64 17.34 -20.55
CA ASP A 341 -14.19 16.18 -21.26
C ASP A 341 -14.35 14.93 -20.39
N TYR A 342 -14.04 15.00 -19.10
CA TYR A 342 -14.19 13.88 -18.19
C TYR A 342 -15.66 13.55 -17.95
N ARG A 343 -16.05 12.30 -18.22
CA ARG A 343 -17.47 11.86 -18.21
C ARG A 343 -18.18 12.06 -16.87
N ASN A 344 -17.46 11.90 -15.78
CA ASN A 344 -18.03 11.97 -14.43
C ASN A 344 -17.71 13.29 -13.71
N LEU A 345 -17.41 14.35 -14.47
CA LEU A 345 -17.04 15.66 -13.94
C LEU A 345 -18.05 16.15 -12.91
N ASN A 346 -19.35 16.14 -13.25
CA ASN A 346 -20.42 16.60 -12.36
C ASN A 346 -20.59 15.76 -11.09
N LYS A 347 -20.15 14.50 -11.11
CA LYS A 347 -20.18 13.62 -9.91
C LYS A 347 -19.02 13.90 -8.97
N HIS A 348 -17.89 14.38 -9.50
CA HIS A 348 -16.68 14.66 -8.73
C HIS A 348 -16.55 16.12 -8.30
N GLU A 349 -17.19 17.06 -8.97
CA GLU A 349 -17.04 18.51 -8.70
C GLU A 349 -18.18 19.11 -7.86
N GLY A 350 -19.35 18.50 -7.82
CA GLY A 350 -20.49 19.05 -7.09
C GLY A 350 -20.65 18.60 -5.64
N HIS A 351 -19.97 17.52 -5.23
CA HIS A 351 -20.22 16.85 -3.95
C HIS A 351 -18.95 16.39 -3.23
N TYR A 352 -17.77 16.71 -3.74
CA TYR A 352 -16.54 16.50 -2.99
C TYR A 352 -16.38 17.61 -1.98
N GLU A 353 -16.37 17.27 -0.71
CA GLU A 353 -15.84 18.14 0.32
C GLU A 353 -14.36 18.38 -0.04
N ARG A 354 -14.09 19.48 -0.73
CA ARG A 354 -12.74 19.97 -0.89
C ARG A 354 -12.25 20.31 0.48
N ASP A 355 -11.18 19.68 0.91
CA ASP A 355 -10.43 20.05 2.10
C ASP A 355 -9.68 21.37 1.81
N PHE A 356 -10.44 22.44 1.65
CA PHE A 356 -9.94 23.77 1.26
C PHE A 356 -8.73 24.17 2.11
N GLY A 357 -7.55 24.17 1.49
CA GLY A 357 -6.30 24.61 2.09
C GLY A 357 -5.60 23.62 3.02
N HIS A 358 -6.15 22.42 3.26
CA HIS A 358 -5.50 21.39 4.10
C HIS A 358 -4.41 20.61 3.35
N PHE A 359 -4.50 20.50 2.01
CA PHE A 359 -3.54 19.79 1.19
C PHE A 359 -2.94 20.71 0.12
N ARG A 360 -1.83 21.35 0.46
CA ARG A 360 -1.00 22.05 -0.50
C ARG A 360 0.24 21.24 -0.81
N THR A 361 0.67 21.29 -2.06
CA THR A 361 1.90 20.64 -2.48
C THR A 361 2.67 21.55 -3.43
N ILE A 362 3.97 21.28 -3.57
CA ILE A 362 4.84 22.04 -4.49
C ILE A 362 4.28 21.90 -5.91
N ALA A 363 4.18 23.02 -6.60
CA ALA A 363 3.72 23.06 -7.98
C ALA A 363 4.75 22.50 -8.96
N TYR A 364 4.30 22.08 -10.15
CA TYR A 364 5.15 21.79 -11.30
C TYR A 364 6.15 22.94 -11.50
N GLY A 365 7.42 22.60 -11.80
CA GLY A 365 8.51 23.56 -11.90
C GLY A 365 9.21 23.84 -10.57
N GLY A 366 8.70 23.34 -9.45
CA GLY A 366 9.34 23.46 -8.13
C GLY A 366 9.15 24.83 -7.45
N VAL A 367 8.33 25.73 -8.02
CA VAL A 367 8.10 27.08 -7.48
C VAL A 367 6.61 27.27 -7.19
N GLY A 368 6.30 27.73 -5.97
CA GLY A 368 4.93 27.94 -5.52
C GLY A 368 4.21 26.65 -5.11
N PHE A 369 2.91 26.77 -4.85
CA PHE A 369 2.07 25.69 -4.33
C PHE A 369 0.79 25.59 -5.14
N VAL A 370 0.29 24.35 -5.28
CA VAL A 370 -1.01 24.02 -5.82
C VAL A 370 -1.87 23.32 -4.78
N GLU A 371 -3.19 23.44 -4.90
CA GLU A 371 -4.14 22.70 -4.09
C GLU A 371 -4.24 21.27 -4.59
N SER A 372 -4.10 20.32 -3.67
CA SER A 372 -4.19 18.90 -3.92
C SER A 372 -5.26 18.27 -3.02
N SER A 373 -5.27 16.96 -2.89
CA SER A 373 -6.11 16.22 -1.94
C SER A 373 -5.29 15.15 -1.23
N PHE A 374 -5.82 14.66 -0.10
CA PHE A 374 -5.23 13.53 0.61
C PHE A 374 -5.00 12.31 -0.31
N TYR A 375 -5.99 11.93 -1.11
CA TYR A 375 -5.89 10.78 -2.01
C TYR A 375 -4.84 11.00 -3.11
N TRP A 376 -4.75 12.20 -3.69
CA TRP A 376 -3.75 12.50 -4.71
C TRP A 376 -2.33 12.56 -4.11
N SER A 377 -2.19 13.01 -2.87
CA SER A 377 -0.91 12.95 -2.17
C SER A 377 -0.46 11.50 -1.94
N LEU A 378 -1.39 10.61 -1.60
CA LEU A 378 -1.13 9.18 -1.49
C LEU A 378 -0.76 8.55 -2.85
N PHE A 379 -1.49 8.89 -3.92
CA PHE A 379 -1.18 8.41 -5.28
C PHE A 379 0.19 8.88 -5.74
N ARG A 380 0.53 10.14 -5.45
CA ARG A 380 1.84 10.71 -5.73
C ARG A 380 2.95 10.00 -4.98
N PHE A 381 2.79 9.76 -3.69
CA PHE A 381 3.74 9.02 -2.87
C PHE A 381 4.11 7.66 -3.47
N PHE A 382 3.12 6.86 -3.88
CA PHE A 382 3.39 5.57 -4.51
C PHE A 382 4.04 5.69 -5.89
N LEU A 383 3.69 6.72 -6.64
CA LEU A 383 4.30 6.99 -7.94
C LEU A 383 5.77 7.37 -7.76
N GLU A 384 6.08 8.30 -6.87
CA GLU A 384 7.43 8.74 -6.52
C GLU A 384 8.30 7.58 -6.00
N LYS A 385 7.76 6.76 -5.09
CA LYS A 385 8.42 5.54 -4.63
C LYS A 385 8.81 4.63 -5.79
N ARG A 386 7.90 4.40 -6.72
CA ARG A 386 8.17 3.53 -7.88
C ARG A 386 9.17 4.15 -8.84
N ILE A 387 9.08 5.46 -9.08
CA ILE A 387 10.03 6.22 -9.89
C ILE A 387 11.42 6.16 -9.27
N TYR A 388 11.54 6.36 -7.97
CA TYR A 388 12.81 6.24 -7.24
C TYR A 388 13.47 4.88 -7.46
N ILE A 389 12.73 3.77 -7.24
CA ILE A 389 13.23 2.41 -7.47
C ILE A 389 13.65 2.21 -8.94
N THR A 390 12.89 2.78 -9.88
CA THR A 390 13.19 2.67 -11.31
C THR A 390 14.44 3.45 -11.69
N ASN A 391 14.61 4.66 -11.15
CA ASN A 391 15.79 5.50 -11.37
C ASN A 391 17.08 4.83 -10.86
N GLN A 392 17.03 4.15 -9.69
CA GLN A 392 18.16 3.38 -9.18
C GLN A 392 18.63 2.27 -10.13
N SER A 393 17.72 1.73 -10.93
CA SER A 393 18.08 0.72 -11.95
C SER A 393 18.78 1.30 -13.19
N GLY A 394 18.68 2.60 -13.41
CA GLY A 394 19.34 3.35 -14.50
C GLY A 394 18.87 3.02 -15.91
N PHE A 395 17.80 2.19 -16.09
CA PHE A 395 17.40 1.79 -17.45
C PHE A 395 16.35 2.69 -18.11
N CYS A 396 15.69 3.55 -17.36
CA CYS A 396 14.54 4.32 -17.81
C CYS A 396 14.61 5.76 -17.32
N ASN A 397 14.24 6.71 -18.17
CA ASN A 397 14.02 8.11 -17.82
C ASN A 397 12.52 8.37 -17.70
N THR A 398 12.10 9.02 -16.63
CA THR A 398 10.70 9.39 -16.40
C THR A 398 10.52 10.90 -16.54
N TYR A 399 9.63 11.31 -17.44
CA TYR A 399 9.35 12.71 -17.73
C TYR A 399 7.94 13.10 -17.25
N ASN A 400 7.86 14.17 -16.47
CA ASN A 400 6.59 14.83 -16.19
C ASN A 400 6.38 15.95 -17.20
N CYS A 401 5.52 15.69 -18.19
CA CYS A 401 5.17 16.65 -19.23
C CYS A 401 3.74 17.19 -19.05
N THR A 402 3.25 17.22 -17.81
CA THR A 402 1.91 17.70 -17.46
C THR A 402 1.79 19.22 -17.70
N GLU A 403 2.89 19.96 -17.52
CA GLU A 403 2.95 21.44 -17.67
C GLU A 403 1.94 22.15 -16.77
N GLY A 404 1.72 21.61 -15.57
CA GLY A 404 0.81 22.09 -14.53
C GLY A 404 0.64 21.07 -13.43
N GLY A 405 -0.18 21.40 -12.42
CA GLY A 405 -0.45 20.54 -11.28
C GLY A 405 0.69 20.41 -10.29
N ALA A 406 0.75 19.30 -9.58
CA ALA A 406 1.75 19.00 -8.57
C ALA A 406 3.08 18.55 -9.19
N ARG A 407 4.18 18.95 -8.56
CA ARG A 407 5.48 18.34 -8.82
C ARG A 407 5.47 16.87 -8.42
N ILE A 408 6.09 16.03 -9.25
CA ILE A 408 6.29 14.60 -9.00
C ILE A 408 7.80 14.37 -8.86
N GLU A 409 8.25 14.08 -7.65
CA GLU A 409 9.67 13.91 -7.36
C GLU A 409 10.28 12.73 -8.14
N GLY A 410 11.55 12.88 -8.50
CA GLY A 410 12.28 11.88 -9.28
C GLY A 410 11.99 11.91 -10.78
N THR A 411 11.10 12.81 -11.27
CA THR A 411 10.84 13.01 -12.70
C THR A 411 11.64 14.18 -13.27
N ILE A 412 11.85 14.13 -14.58
CA ILE A 412 12.40 15.25 -15.37
C ILE A 412 11.23 16.07 -15.90
N GLU A 413 11.07 17.29 -15.41
CA GLU A 413 10.00 18.19 -15.86
C GLU A 413 10.40 18.89 -17.17
N LYS A 414 9.59 18.69 -18.22
CA LYS A 414 9.84 19.23 -19.57
C LYS A 414 8.52 19.49 -20.30
N PRO A 415 8.47 20.49 -21.22
CA PRO A 415 7.31 20.68 -22.08
C PRO A 415 7.04 19.46 -22.96
N PHE A 416 5.77 19.06 -23.07
CA PHE A 416 5.37 17.87 -23.83
C PHE A 416 5.80 17.94 -25.30
N LYS A 417 5.65 19.12 -25.93
CA LYS A 417 6.07 19.34 -27.34
C LYS A 417 7.57 19.10 -27.51
N GLU A 418 8.41 19.64 -26.63
CA GLU A 418 9.87 19.46 -26.66
C GLU A 418 10.24 17.99 -26.60
N MET A 419 9.63 17.24 -25.68
CA MET A 419 9.91 15.82 -25.53
C MET A 419 9.43 14.99 -26.72
N CYS A 420 8.28 15.32 -27.31
CA CYS A 420 7.84 14.69 -28.56
C CYS A 420 8.83 14.94 -29.70
N GLU A 421 9.27 16.17 -29.87
CA GLU A 421 10.24 16.55 -30.90
C GLU A 421 11.62 15.91 -30.68
N THR A 422 12.03 15.70 -29.45
CA THR A 422 13.31 15.12 -29.11
C THR A 422 13.31 13.59 -29.25
N LEU A 423 12.31 12.90 -28.70
CA LEU A 423 12.30 11.44 -28.55
C LEU A 423 11.56 10.73 -29.70
N LEU A 424 10.55 11.36 -30.32
CA LEU A 424 9.63 10.68 -31.24
C LEU A 424 9.96 11.03 -32.71
N LYS A 425 11.10 10.57 -33.18
CA LYS A 425 11.57 10.85 -34.55
C LYS A 425 10.86 9.97 -35.60
N ASN A 426 10.77 8.67 -35.34
CA ASN A 426 10.30 7.68 -36.29
C ASN A 426 8.92 7.12 -35.90
N ASN A 427 8.17 6.66 -36.88
CA ASN A 427 6.93 5.94 -36.60
C ASN A 427 7.22 4.59 -35.96
N LEU A 428 6.41 4.23 -34.96
CA LEU A 428 6.43 2.95 -34.31
C LEU A 428 5.61 1.94 -35.12
N ASN A 429 6.16 0.74 -35.31
CA ASN A 429 5.36 -0.36 -35.82
C ASN A 429 4.40 -0.85 -34.72
N LYS A 430 3.12 -0.46 -34.79
CA LYS A 430 2.09 -0.81 -33.81
C LYS A 430 1.42 -2.16 -34.07
N ASN A 431 1.95 -2.96 -35.03
CA ASN A 431 1.48 -4.33 -35.22
C ASN A 431 2.09 -5.25 -34.14
N PHE A 432 1.66 -5.04 -32.91
CA PHE A 432 2.17 -5.81 -31.77
C PHE A 432 1.81 -7.29 -31.85
N PRO A 433 2.69 -8.20 -31.41
CA PRO A 433 2.42 -9.64 -31.37
C PRO A 433 1.12 -9.98 -30.65
N LYS A 434 0.30 -10.83 -31.25
CA LYS A 434 -0.92 -11.32 -30.61
C LYS A 434 -0.60 -12.23 -29.43
N ILE A 435 -1.32 -12.00 -28.35
CA ILE A 435 -1.27 -12.84 -27.16
C ILE A 435 -2.43 -13.83 -27.25
N VAL A 436 -2.15 -15.10 -27.02
CA VAL A 436 -3.16 -16.16 -27.09
C VAL A 436 -3.46 -16.72 -25.70
N PRO A 437 -4.70 -17.08 -25.41
CA PRO A 437 -5.05 -17.76 -24.17
C PRO A 437 -4.30 -19.09 -24.00
N LEU A 438 -4.23 -19.58 -22.79
CA LEU A 438 -3.73 -20.94 -22.50
C LEU A 438 -4.54 -22.00 -23.26
N SER A 439 -3.95 -23.15 -23.53
CA SER A 439 -4.67 -24.26 -24.14
C SER A 439 -5.89 -24.66 -23.30
N SER A 440 -6.94 -25.16 -23.95
CA SER A 440 -8.17 -25.61 -23.27
C SER A 440 -7.87 -26.63 -22.15
N HIS A 441 -6.94 -27.55 -22.40
CA HIS A 441 -6.50 -28.52 -21.38
C HIS A 441 -5.93 -27.82 -20.14
N LYS A 442 -5.04 -26.82 -20.33
CA LYS A 442 -4.42 -26.08 -19.21
C LYS A 442 -5.43 -25.20 -18.48
N GLN A 443 -6.36 -24.59 -19.20
CA GLN A 443 -7.48 -23.87 -18.59
C GLN A 443 -8.33 -24.78 -17.70
N ASN A 444 -8.70 -25.99 -18.19
CA ASN A 444 -9.48 -26.97 -17.44
C ASN A 444 -8.77 -27.40 -16.15
N GLU A 445 -7.45 -27.65 -16.23
CA GLU A 445 -6.64 -27.98 -15.06
C GLU A 445 -6.69 -26.86 -14.01
N LEU A 446 -6.51 -25.60 -14.44
CA LEU A 446 -6.51 -24.44 -13.54
C LEU A 446 -7.89 -24.17 -12.94
N LEU A 447 -8.97 -24.28 -13.73
CA LEU A 447 -10.34 -24.11 -13.25
C LEU A 447 -10.68 -25.14 -12.15
N LEU A 448 -10.36 -26.41 -12.37
CA LEU A 448 -10.57 -27.47 -11.38
C LEU A 448 -9.70 -27.27 -10.13
N LYS A 449 -8.45 -26.87 -10.30
CA LYS A 449 -7.55 -26.56 -9.19
C LYS A 449 -8.09 -25.42 -8.33
N CYS A 450 -8.55 -24.34 -8.96
CA CYS A 450 -9.12 -23.19 -8.25
C CYS A 450 -10.41 -23.59 -7.54
N TYR A 451 -11.29 -24.33 -8.20
CA TYR A 451 -12.52 -24.85 -7.60
C TYR A 451 -12.22 -25.68 -6.34
N TYR A 452 -11.29 -26.65 -6.45
CA TYR A 452 -10.85 -27.46 -5.31
C TYR A 452 -10.35 -26.59 -4.14
N LYS A 453 -9.53 -25.58 -4.42
CA LYS A 453 -8.97 -24.71 -3.39
C LYS A 453 -10.02 -23.82 -2.73
N ILE A 454 -10.98 -23.32 -3.50
CA ILE A 454 -12.07 -22.50 -2.96
C ILE A 454 -12.95 -23.35 -2.04
N ILE A 455 -13.35 -24.58 -2.45
CA ILE A 455 -14.13 -25.49 -1.61
C ILE A 455 -13.35 -25.87 -0.35
N LYS A 456 -12.03 -26.10 -0.46
CA LYS A 456 -11.17 -26.35 0.69
C LYS A 456 -11.15 -25.14 1.64
N SER A 457 -11.08 -23.91 1.13
CA SER A 457 -11.11 -22.70 1.96
C SER A 457 -12.47 -22.49 2.64
N ILE A 458 -13.59 -22.76 1.94
CA ILE A 458 -14.92 -22.73 2.56
C ILE A 458 -14.99 -23.70 3.75
N ASN A 459 -14.50 -24.93 3.57
CA ASN A 459 -14.44 -25.89 4.67
C ASN A 459 -13.51 -25.45 5.81
N HIS A 460 -12.37 -24.84 5.48
CA HIS A 460 -11.45 -24.27 6.45
C HIS A 460 -12.12 -23.15 7.27
N CYS A 461 -12.81 -22.21 6.60
CA CYS A 461 -13.62 -21.20 7.30
C CYS A 461 -14.62 -21.83 8.28
N LYS A 462 -15.32 -22.89 7.87
CA LYS A 462 -16.31 -23.60 8.73
C LYS A 462 -15.66 -24.22 9.97
N THR A 463 -14.54 -24.90 9.79
CA THR A 463 -13.85 -25.61 10.89
C THR A 463 -13.18 -24.64 11.84
N PHE A 464 -12.42 -23.69 11.32
CA PHE A 464 -11.70 -22.72 12.12
C PHE A 464 -12.63 -21.80 12.94
N LYS A 465 -13.77 -21.38 12.36
CA LYS A 465 -14.80 -20.63 13.11
C LYS A 465 -15.29 -21.39 14.35
N LYS A 466 -15.51 -22.71 14.23
CA LYS A 466 -15.98 -23.52 15.35
C LYS A 466 -14.93 -23.60 16.46
N GLU A 467 -13.66 -23.78 16.08
CA GLU A 467 -12.55 -23.81 17.03
C GLU A 467 -12.37 -22.45 17.72
N LEU A 468 -12.37 -21.37 16.94
CA LEU A 468 -12.21 -20.01 17.46
C LEU A 468 -13.35 -19.63 18.41
N LEU A 469 -14.59 -19.97 18.06
CA LEU A 469 -15.75 -19.68 18.90
C LEU A 469 -15.67 -20.42 20.24
N LYS A 470 -15.19 -21.67 20.24
CA LYS A 470 -14.96 -22.42 21.47
C LYS A 470 -13.93 -21.74 22.38
N SER A 471 -12.78 -21.33 21.80
CA SER A 471 -11.74 -20.62 22.55
C SER A 471 -12.25 -19.25 23.04
N TYR A 472 -12.93 -18.49 22.18
CA TYR A 472 -13.51 -17.19 22.52
C TYR A 472 -14.50 -17.29 23.70
N ASN A 473 -15.46 -18.21 23.63
CA ASN A 473 -16.47 -18.36 24.68
C ASN A 473 -15.82 -18.71 26.04
N HIS A 474 -14.85 -19.62 26.03
CA HIS A 474 -14.10 -20.00 27.23
C HIS A 474 -13.33 -18.83 27.83
N ILE A 475 -12.61 -18.06 27.01
CA ILE A 475 -11.85 -16.89 27.45
C ILE A 475 -12.81 -15.80 27.96
N GLN A 476 -13.91 -15.54 27.25
CA GLN A 476 -14.90 -14.52 27.59
C GLN A 476 -15.60 -14.84 28.92
N GLU A 477 -15.98 -16.10 29.15
CA GLU A 477 -16.61 -16.55 30.40
C GLU A 477 -15.64 -16.38 31.57
N SER A 478 -14.41 -16.88 31.46
CA SER A 478 -13.39 -16.75 32.48
C SER A 478 -13.04 -15.28 32.78
N PHE A 479 -12.97 -14.44 31.73
CA PHE A 479 -12.74 -13.00 31.89
C PHE A 479 -13.89 -12.29 32.59
N SER A 480 -15.14 -12.66 32.30
CA SER A 480 -16.33 -12.07 32.96
C SER A 480 -16.35 -12.40 34.45
N ASN A 481 -15.86 -13.58 34.85
CA ASN A 481 -15.79 -14.01 36.23
C ASN A 481 -14.75 -13.22 37.08
N LEU A 482 -13.78 -12.55 36.44
CA LEU A 482 -12.82 -11.66 37.14
C LEU A 482 -13.50 -10.56 37.93
N ASN A 483 -14.65 -10.06 37.47
CA ASN A 483 -15.42 -9.03 38.18
C ASN A 483 -15.98 -9.50 39.51
N LEU A 484 -16.01 -10.80 39.77
CA LEU A 484 -16.51 -11.41 41.01
C LEU A 484 -15.38 -11.65 42.02
N ILE A 485 -14.13 -11.42 41.65
CA ILE A 485 -12.95 -11.71 42.45
C ILE A 485 -12.47 -10.44 43.14
N SER A 486 -12.39 -10.50 44.46
CA SER A 486 -11.90 -9.39 45.28
C SER A 486 -10.40 -9.49 45.60
N ASN A 487 -9.79 -10.65 45.39
CA ASN A 487 -8.38 -10.90 45.66
C ASN A 487 -7.54 -10.64 44.42
N LEU A 488 -6.60 -9.68 44.51
CA LEU A 488 -5.73 -9.28 43.42
C LEU A 488 -4.83 -10.44 42.92
N ASP A 489 -4.33 -11.28 43.80
CA ASP A 489 -3.43 -12.37 43.42
C ASP A 489 -4.18 -13.49 42.69
N GLU A 490 -5.37 -13.84 43.14
CA GLU A 490 -6.27 -14.75 42.44
C GLU A 490 -6.64 -14.20 41.03
N GLY A 491 -6.94 -12.90 40.93
CA GLY A 491 -7.19 -12.24 39.66
C GLY A 491 -6.01 -12.32 38.70
N LYS A 492 -4.76 -12.20 39.20
CA LYS A 492 -3.55 -12.34 38.38
C LYS A 492 -3.34 -13.78 37.89
N GLU A 493 -3.60 -14.78 38.71
CA GLU A 493 -3.50 -16.19 38.31
C GLU A 493 -4.45 -16.48 37.14
N ILE A 494 -5.69 -15.98 37.23
CA ILE A 494 -6.66 -16.13 36.13
C ILE A 494 -6.21 -15.38 34.87
N LEU A 495 -5.72 -14.15 35.00
CA LEU A 495 -5.20 -13.40 33.85
C LEU A 495 -4.01 -14.13 33.20
N ASN A 496 -3.09 -14.66 33.96
CA ASN A 496 -1.96 -15.44 33.43
C ASN A 496 -2.44 -16.69 32.69
N TYR A 497 -3.43 -17.39 33.22
CA TYR A 497 -4.07 -18.50 32.51
C TYR A 497 -4.71 -18.06 31.18
N LEU A 498 -5.46 -16.97 31.21
CA LEU A 498 -6.09 -16.41 29.99
C LEU A 498 -5.07 -16.00 28.94
N ILE A 499 -3.96 -15.40 29.34
CA ILE A 499 -2.86 -15.05 28.44
C ILE A 499 -2.33 -16.29 27.73
N GLN A 500 -2.11 -17.39 28.47
CA GLN A 500 -1.64 -18.64 27.86
C GLN A 500 -2.65 -19.25 26.88
N GLU A 501 -3.94 -19.21 27.17
CA GLU A 501 -4.99 -19.69 26.25
C GLU A 501 -5.11 -18.81 25.00
N ILE A 502 -4.95 -17.51 25.14
CA ILE A 502 -4.90 -16.55 24.04
C ILE A 502 -3.70 -16.84 23.14
N ASP A 503 -2.50 -17.02 23.72
CA ASP A 503 -1.28 -17.30 22.95
C ASP A 503 -1.37 -18.62 22.18
N LYS A 504 -1.95 -19.66 22.76
CA LYS A 504 -2.24 -20.92 22.03
C LYS A 504 -3.13 -20.70 20.81
N THR A 505 -4.09 -19.79 20.92
CA THR A 505 -5.00 -19.48 19.81
C THR A 505 -4.30 -18.61 18.74
N LYS A 506 -3.49 -17.63 19.16
CA LYS A 506 -2.68 -16.79 18.28
C LYS A 506 -1.69 -17.61 17.47
N PHE A 507 -0.98 -18.54 18.10
CA PHE A 507 -0.01 -19.40 17.42
C PHE A 507 -0.61 -20.14 16.22
N LYS A 508 -1.91 -20.47 16.25
CA LYS A 508 -2.59 -21.05 15.08
C LYS A 508 -2.74 -20.08 13.91
N LEU A 509 -2.81 -18.76 14.16
CA LEU A 509 -2.92 -17.74 13.11
C LEU A 509 -1.62 -17.56 12.33
N GLU A 510 -0.49 -17.94 12.89
CA GLU A 510 0.84 -17.86 12.27
C GLU A 510 1.15 -19.07 11.37
N ASP A 511 0.30 -20.12 11.36
CA ASP A 511 0.51 -21.32 10.54
C ASP A 511 0.34 -20.99 9.04
N GLU A 512 1.25 -21.46 8.20
CA GLU A 512 1.16 -21.35 6.73
C GLU A 512 -0.17 -21.90 6.17
N LYS A 513 -0.86 -22.74 6.93
CA LYS A 513 -2.21 -23.22 6.57
C LYS A 513 -3.26 -22.13 6.56
N MET A 514 -2.98 -20.96 7.17
CA MET A 514 -3.89 -19.81 7.22
C MET A 514 -3.81 -18.92 5.97
N LEU A 515 -2.98 -19.25 4.99
CA LEU A 515 -2.75 -18.44 3.79
C LEU A 515 -4.05 -18.05 3.05
N ASP A 516 -5.07 -18.90 3.07
CA ASP A 516 -6.38 -18.62 2.45
C ASP A 516 -7.25 -17.64 3.26
N LEU A 517 -6.90 -17.39 4.54
CA LEU A 517 -7.57 -16.45 5.42
C LEU A 517 -6.75 -15.17 5.64
N TYR A 518 -5.48 -15.17 5.27
CA TYR A 518 -4.58 -14.07 5.58
C TYR A 518 -5.05 -12.74 4.97
N GLU A 519 -5.54 -12.75 3.73
CA GLU A 519 -5.97 -11.54 3.04
C GLU A 519 -7.10 -10.79 3.77
N ILE A 520 -8.12 -11.52 4.26
CA ILE A 520 -9.23 -10.93 5.00
C ILE A 520 -8.85 -10.53 6.43
N LEU A 521 -7.84 -11.19 7.01
CA LEU A 521 -7.40 -10.94 8.38
C LEU A 521 -6.33 -9.84 8.47
N ASN A 522 -5.52 -9.64 7.43
CA ASN A 522 -4.38 -8.73 7.47
C ASN A 522 -4.72 -7.30 7.96
N PRO A 523 -5.81 -6.63 7.51
CA PRO A 523 -6.13 -5.29 8.00
C PRO A 523 -6.41 -5.23 9.50
N ILE A 524 -7.09 -6.23 10.05
CA ILE A 524 -7.39 -6.29 11.49
C ILE A 524 -6.18 -6.72 12.32
N LEU A 525 -5.31 -7.57 11.76
CA LEU A 525 -4.03 -7.95 12.40
C LEU A 525 -3.14 -6.72 12.56
N THR A 526 -2.92 -5.97 11.48
CA THR A 526 -2.12 -4.74 11.51
C THR A 526 -2.68 -3.73 12.50
N GLN A 527 -3.99 -3.47 12.47
CA GLN A 527 -4.64 -2.54 13.39
C GLN A 527 -4.50 -3.00 14.86
N PHE A 528 -4.65 -4.29 15.09
CA PHE A 528 -4.53 -4.89 16.41
C PHE A 528 -3.09 -4.77 16.97
N GLU A 529 -2.07 -5.07 16.16
CA GLU A 529 -0.67 -4.93 16.54
C GLU A 529 -0.32 -3.47 16.90
N LEU A 530 -0.77 -2.51 16.10
CA LEU A 530 -0.61 -1.08 16.39
C LEU A 530 -1.32 -0.65 17.70
N ASN A 531 -2.44 -1.28 18.06
CA ASN A 531 -3.11 -1.03 19.34
C ASN A 531 -2.31 -1.63 20.51
N LEU A 532 -1.82 -2.86 20.36
CA LEU A 532 -1.03 -3.54 21.38
C LEU A 532 0.25 -2.79 21.75
N ALA A 533 0.86 -2.08 20.81
CA ALA A 533 2.05 -1.27 21.05
C ALA A 533 1.86 -0.29 22.22
N ARG A 534 0.67 0.33 22.32
CA ARG A 534 0.34 1.26 23.43
C ARG A 534 0.27 0.56 24.79
N ILE A 535 -0.19 -0.69 24.81
CA ILE A 535 -0.25 -1.48 26.05
C ILE A 535 1.14 -1.99 26.40
N TYR A 536 1.92 -2.40 25.38
CA TYR A 536 3.28 -2.91 25.56
C TYR A 536 4.17 -1.92 26.33
N VAL A 537 4.14 -0.64 25.93
CA VAL A 537 5.02 0.39 26.50
C VAL A 537 4.62 0.88 27.90
N LEU A 538 3.46 0.48 28.43
CA LEU A 538 3.07 0.81 29.80
C LEU A 538 4.03 0.15 30.79
N ASN A 539 4.69 0.97 31.64
CA ASN A 539 5.60 0.48 32.67
C ASN A 539 4.88 0.36 34.02
N PRO A 540 4.49 -0.84 34.47
CA PRO A 540 3.78 -1.03 35.74
C PRO A 540 4.74 -0.78 36.91
N LYS A 541 4.31 0.05 37.85
CA LYS A 541 5.05 0.38 39.09
C LYS A 541 4.61 -0.44 40.27
N THR A 542 3.36 -0.77 40.29
CA THR A 542 2.72 -1.52 41.39
C THR A 542 2.17 -2.84 40.89
N SER A 543 1.81 -3.68 41.86
CA SER A 543 1.11 -4.93 41.61
C SER A 543 -0.23 -4.72 40.91
N GLU A 544 -0.91 -3.63 41.27
CA GLU A 544 -2.18 -3.22 40.65
C GLU A 544 -1.97 -2.73 39.22
N ASP A 545 -0.93 -1.93 38.92
CA ASP A 545 -0.61 -1.51 37.58
C ASP A 545 -0.33 -2.72 36.67
N SER A 546 0.40 -3.71 37.19
CA SER A 546 0.68 -4.94 36.43
C SER A 546 -0.60 -5.73 36.14
N TYR A 547 -1.51 -5.82 37.09
CA TYR A 547 -2.83 -6.41 36.91
C TYR A 547 -3.63 -5.66 35.85
N ASN A 548 -3.70 -4.33 35.96
CA ASN A 548 -4.41 -3.48 35.00
C ASN A 548 -3.84 -3.58 33.57
N LYS A 549 -2.52 -3.64 33.43
CA LYS A 549 -1.86 -3.86 32.12
C LYS A 549 -2.28 -5.21 31.51
N SER A 550 -2.27 -6.28 32.29
CA SER A 550 -2.68 -7.62 31.85
C SER A 550 -4.18 -7.65 31.50
N LEU A 551 -5.00 -6.97 32.28
CA LEU A 551 -6.44 -6.82 32.02
C LEU A 551 -6.71 -6.13 30.66
N LEU A 552 -6.03 -5.03 30.39
CA LEU A 552 -6.12 -4.32 29.11
C LEU A 552 -5.69 -5.22 27.95
N TRP A 553 -4.60 -5.97 28.13
CA TRP A 553 -4.08 -6.87 27.10
C TRP A 553 -5.08 -8.00 26.78
N VAL A 554 -5.65 -8.65 27.79
CA VAL A 554 -6.66 -9.70 27.61
C VAL A 554 -7.92 -9.15 26.94
N LYS A 555 -8.40 -7.97 27.38
CA LYS A 555 -9.57 -7.31 26.80
C LYS A 555 -9.40 -7.02 25.32
N GLU A 556 -8.25 -6.48 24.91
CA GLU A 556 -7.94 -6.21 23.50
C GLU A 556 -7.95 -7.49 22.65
N HIS A 557 -7.45 -8.60 23.20
CA HIS A 557 -7.44 -9.90 22.51
C HIS A 557 -8.85 -10.51 22.37
N ILE A 558 -9.71 -10.34 23.35
CA ILE A 558 -11.11 -10.80 23.29
C ILE A 558 -11.83 -10.10 22.13
N GLU A 559 -11.70 -8.77 22.02
CA GLU A 559 -12.29 -8.02 20.92
C GLU A 559 -11.66 -8.42 19.55
N PHE A 560 -10.37 -8.66 19.54
CA PHE A 560 -9.68 -9.15 18.35
C PHE A 560 -10.21 -10.51 17.88
N PHE A 561 -10.41 -11.48 18.75
CA PHE A 561 -10.97 -12.79 18.40
C PHE A 561 -12.40 -12.70 17.84
N LYS A 562 -13.19 -11.80 18.38
CA LYS A 562 -14.54 -11.49 17.88
C LYS A 562 -14.48 -10.93 16.45
N MET A 563 -13.51 -10.03 16.18
CA MET A 563 -13.27 -9.50 14.85
C MET A 563 -12.85 -10.60 13.88
N ILE A 564 -11.88 -11.45 14.25
CA ILE A 564 -11.44 -12.60 13.42
C ILE A 564 -12.63 -13.49 13.06
N TYR A 565 -13.45 -13.88 14.04
CA TYR A 565 -14.63 -14.71 13.79
C TYR A 565 -15.56 -14.08 12.76
N THR A 566 -15.83 -12.78 12.91
CA THR A 566 -16.73 -12.03 12.02
C THR A 566 -16.19 -11.98 10.58
N HIS A 567 -14.89 -11.73 10.42
CA HIS A 567 -14.23 -11.64 9.11
C HIS A 567 -14.18 -13.00 8.39
N ILE A 568 -13.85 -14.08 9.10
CA ILE A 568 -13.87 -15.43 8.52
C ILE A 568 -15.29 -15.85 8.12
N LYS A 569 -16.30 -15.48 8.92
CA LYS A 569 -17.72 -15.71 8.56
C LYS A 569 -18.12 -14.93 7.31
N ALA A 570 -17.62 -13.71 7.15
CA ALA A 570 -17.86 -12.90 5.96
C ALA A 570 -17.21 -13.50 4.72
N GLN A 571 -15.94 -13.92 4.82
CA GLN A 571 -15.24 -14.60 3.72
C GLN A 571 -15.95 -15.88 3.29
N GLU A 572 -16.35 -16.75 4.24
CA GLU A 572 -17.09 -17.96 3.91
C GLU A 572 -18.33 -17.66 3.06
N LYS A 573 -19.13 -16.67 3.49
CA LYS A 573 -20.32 -16.24 2.74
C LYS A 573 -19.97 -15.71 1.34
N ALA A 574 -18.91 -14.89 1.25
CA ALA A 574 -18.43 -14.33 -0.01
C ALA A 574 -18.00 -15.42 -1.00
N LEU A 575 -17.25 -16.42 -0.54
CA LEU A 575 -16.82 -17.56 -1.36
C LEU A 575 -18.02 -18.37 -1.89
N ILE A 576 -18.97 -18.70 -1.00
CA ILE A 576 -20.17 -19.48 -1.38
C ILE A 576 -21.04 -18.69 -2.38
N LYS A 577 -21.22 -17.40 -2.17
CA LYS A 577 -22.07 -16.55 -3.03
C LYS A 577 -21.50 -16.39 -4.44
N ASN A 578 -20.16 -16.26 -4.55
CA ASN A 578 -19.52 -15.82 -5.79
C ASN A 578 -18.88 -16.97 -6.59
N ILE A 579 -18.98 -18.24 -6.14
CA ILE A 579 -18.40 -19.39 -6.83
C ILE A 579 -19.21 -19.83 -8.08
N THR A 580 -20.47 -19.43 -8.19
CA THR A 580 -21.40 -19.85 -9.25
C THR A 580 -20.86 -19.69 -10.68
N PRO A 581 -20.20 -18.56 -11.07
CA PRO A 581 -19.63 -18.44 -12.42
C PRO A 581 -18.58 -19.52 -12.72
N LEU A 582 -17.77 -19.92 -11.73
CA LEU A 582 -16.79 -20.98 -11.88
C LEU A 582 -17.46 -22.34 -12.04
N GLU A 583 -18.53 -22.60 -11.29
CA GLU A 583 -19.32 -23.82 -11.42
C GLU A 583 -19.96 -23.95 -12.81
N ASN A 584 -20.52 -22.84 -13.33
CA ASN A 584 -21.11 -22.79 -14.66
C ASN A 584 -20.04 -23.07 -15.75
N GLU A 585 -18.86 -22.48 -15.63
CA GLU A 585 -17.74 -22.72 -16.57
C GLU A 585 -17.30 -24.19 -16.55
N LEU A 586 -17.22 -24.81 -15.37
CA LEU A 586 -16.91 -26.25 -15.24
C LEU A 586 -17.98 -27.13 -15.89
N THR A 587 -19.25 -26.78 -15.75
CA THR A 587 -20.36 -27.49 -16.37
C THR A 587 -20.32 -27.35 -17.89
N GLN A 588 -20.14 -26.15 -18.45
CA GLN A 588 -20.02 -25.89 -19.87
C GLN A 588 -18.86 -26.67 -20.54
N ARG A 589 -17.80 -26.93 -19.76
CA ARG A 589 -16.63 -27.70 -20.19
C ARG A 589 -16.72 -29.20 -19.94
N ASN A 590 -17.89 -29.74 -19.53
CA ASN A 590 -18.12 -31.16 -19.21
C ASN A 590 -17.23 -31.67 -18.06
N LEU A 591 -16.91 -30.82 -17.06
CA LEU A 591 -16.06 -31.17 -15.93
C LEU A 591 -16.85 -31.51 -14.64
N GLU A 592 -18.16 -31.70 -14.74
CA GLU A 592 -19.06 -31.97 -13.59
C GLU A 592 -18.68 -33.20 -12.76
N LYS A 593 -18.19 -34.27 -13.41
CA LYS A 593 -17.72 -35.46 -12.70
C LYS A 593 -16.64 -35.12 -11.65
N TYR A 594 -15.71 -34.26 -12.01
CA TYR A 594 -14.64 -33.83 -11.11
C TYR A 594 -15.16 -32.85 -10.03
N LYS A 595 -16.07 -31.95 -10.40
CA LYS A 595 -16.77 -31.06 -9.46
C LYS A 595 -17.46 -31.86 -8.36
N ARG A 596 -18.27 -32.87 -8.72
CA ARG A 596 -18.97 -33.76 -7.75
C ARG A 596 -17.99 -34.48 -6.80
N LYS A 597 -16.86 -34.98 -7.31
CA LYS A 597 -15.82 -35.61 -6.47
C LYS A 597 -15.22 -34.63 -5.44
N ILE A 598 -15.00 -33.36 -5.83
CA ILE A 598 -14.48 -32.33 -4.94
C ILE A 598 -15.50 -32.02 -3.86
N ASN A 599 -16.78 -31.83 -4.22
CA ASN A 599 -17.86 -31.55 -3.28
C ASN A 599 -18.05 -32.67 -2.25
N ALA A 600 -18.09 -33.94 -2.73
CA ALA A 600 -18.21 -35.07 -1.82
C ALA A 600 -17.08 -35.17 -0.79
N LYS A 601 -15.85 -34.78 -1.16
CA LYS A 601 -14.69 -34.77 -0.25
C LYS A 601 -14.86 -33.82 0.95
N TYR A 602 -15.58 -32.71 0.78
CA TYR A 602 -15.74 -31.65 1.78
C TYR A 602 -17.18 -31.49 2.27
N ASN A 603 -18.09 -32.39 1.90
CA ASN A 603 -19.53 -32.30 2.22
C ASN A 603 -20.14 -30.94 1.82
N PHE A 604 -19.82 -30.49 0.60
CA PHE A 604 -20.26 -29.21 0.03
C PHE A 604 -21.42 -29.38 -0.95
#